data_ffd3ec54871a641cda2325e9d448ea17
#
_entry.id   ffd3ec54871a641cda2325e9d448ea17
#
_cell.length_a   1.000
_cell.length_b   1.000
_cell.length_c   1.000
_cell.angle_alpha   90.00
_cell.angle_beta   90.00
_cell.angle_gamma   90.00
#
_symmetry.space_group_name_H-M   'P 1'
#
loop_
_entity.id
_entity.type
_entity.pdbx_description
1 polymer ?
#
loop_
_entity_poly.entity_id
_entity_poly.type
_entity_poly.pdbx_seq_one_letter_code
_entity_poly.pdbx_strand_id
1 'polypeptide(L)'
;MTAIPSRRHNRTVAAFLCGLLGMVMLPSGLALAANSLLHSTDGDSVDTKNIIKIPSTPAALLAVVDGNGFVASLQMIALAPGGRGGTVVSIPVGAASVVAPGEAPRRLGDAFLLNGIDGLTSDVEGLLNVTFTAKAAVTEAELAAMLVGERDVNVEIDRAVNTLLPTGIQEILPAGKHTLTSAQVAGILASNQAGAPESDRLPIIKSLWVGIAGAGLNIATTPSEVGVTVTTLAPALTVQDFLQRTLTGEVQVWQFAANAIPEGELNPTNSDMYALDKAEVIMVVASVAPSSVSSLYATINVQIDSAFTDATITREAVLRLSMLGVNVVLVRQVPGEPAVETIVQYNDDPVRAEVESYSSLFGPLTPKRVTQQVEGVDARIVLGTNFRDFIAGQPSGGGITTTTSIAVDESEQTS
;
A
#
# COMPACT_ATOMS: atom_id res chain seq x y z
N MET A 1 -39.51 55.63 31.92
CA MET A 1 -38.35 55.28 31.10
C MET A 1 -37.12 55.30 31.98
N THR A 2 -36.65 54.12 32.41
CA THR A 2 -35.48 53.97 33.28
C THR A 2 -34.21 54.12 32.49
N ALA A 3 -33.40 55.15 32.78
CA ALA A 3 -32.13 55.40 32.11
C ALA A 3 -31.14 54.22 32.36
N ILE A 4 -30.60 53.63 31.30
CA ILE A 4 -29.59 52.57 31.36
C ILE A 4 -28.33 53.13 32.02
N PRO A 5 -27.80 52.52 33.10
CA PRO A 5 -26.60 53.01 33.77
C PRO A 5 -25.42 53.12 32.79
N SER A 6 -24.73 54.29 32.82
CA SER A 6 -23.63 54.62 31.88
C SER A 6 -22.53 53.58 31.76
N ARG A 7 -22.25 52.83 32.81
CA ARG A 7 -21.30 51.70 32.79
C ARG A 7 -21.72 50.51 31.88
N ARG A 8 -23.03 50.27 31.72
CA ARG A 8 -23.53 49.21 30.79
C ARG A 8 -23.47 49.68 29.35
N HIS A 9 -23.78 50.95 29.11
CA HIS A 9 -23.71 51.55 27.80
C HIS A 9 -22.29 51.54 27.23
N ASN A 10 -21.28 51.90 28.03
CA ASN A 10 -19.87 51.88 27.61
C ASN A 10 -19.34 50.45 27.33
N ARG A 11 -19.82 49.44 28.07
CA ARG A 11 -19.46 48.04 27.80
C ARG A 11 -20.10 47.52 26.53
N THR A 12 -21.34 47.85 26.24
CA THR A 12 -21.99 47.49 24.97
C THR A 12 -21.37 48.20 23.76
N VAL A 13 -21.03 49.45 23.89
CA VAL A 13 -20.33 50.22 22.82
C VAL A 13 -18.92 49.66 22.59
N ALA A 14 -18.19 49.31 23.64
CA ALA A 14 -16.87 48.68 23.50
C ALA A 14 -16.96 47.28 22.85
N ALA A 15 -17.93 46.45 23.24
CA ALA A 15 -18.15 45.17 22.63
C ALA A 15 -18.55 45.27 21.14
N PHE A 16 -19.36 46.24 20.80
CA PHE A 16 -19.75 46.52 19.38
C PHE A 16 -18.55 47.01 18.56
N LEU A 17 -17.72 47.90 19.11
CA LEU A 17 -16.48 48.37 18.46
C LEU A 17 -15.45 47.22 18.27
N CYS A 18 -15.25 46.38 19.29
CA CYS A 18 -14.39 45.23 19.16
C CYS A 18 -14.91 44.19 18.13
N GLY A 19 -16.23 43.99 18.07
CA GLY A 19 -16.86 43.13 17.05
C GLY A 19 -16.70 43.69 15.64
N LEU A 20 -16.87 44.97 15.47
CA LEU A 20 -16.73 45.69 14.19
C LEU A 20 -15.26 45.67 13.71
N LEU A 21 -14.31 45.90 14.64
CA LEU A 21 -12.87 45.78 14.36
C LEU A 21 -12.47 44.35 13.98
N GLY A 22 -12.99 43.33 14.65
CA GLY A 22 -12.77 41.93 14.30
C GLY A 22 -13.34 41.58 12.93
N MET A 23 -14.51 42.10 12.60
CA MET A 23 -15.17 41.86 11.32
C MET A 23 -14.45 42.50 10.11
N VAL A 24 -13.71 43.56 10.33
CA VAL A 24 -12.88 44.21 9.30
C VAL A 24 -11.46 43.69 9.27
N MET A 25 -10.87 43.38 10.43
CA MET A 25 -9.49 42.92 10.54
C MET A 25 -9.32 41.46 10.06
N LEU A 26 -10.27 40.57 10.29
CA LEU A 26 -10.19 39.17 9.85
C LEU A 26 -10.15 39.01 8.32
N PRO A 27 -11.06 39.62 7.54
CA PRO A 27 -10.99 39.54 6.08
C PRO A 27 -9.78 40.25 5.49
N SER A 28 -9.39 41.41 6.06
CA SER A 28 -8.20 42.16 5.58
C SER A 28 -6.90 41.44 5.93
N GLY A 29 -6.81 40.81 7.11
CA GLY A 29 -5.68 39.96 7.50
C GLY A 29 -5.54 38.74 6.61
N LEU A 30 -6.66 38.05 6.28
CA LEU A 30 -6.69 36.93 5.34
C LEU A 30 -6.32 37.38 3.91
N ALA A 31 -6.81 38.53 3.45
CA ALA A 31 -6.47 39.05 2.12
C ALA A 31 -4.99 39.46 2.03
N LEU A 32 -4.43 40.05 3.09
CA LEU A 32 -3.00 40.39 3.15
C LEU A 32 -2.12 39.13 3.24
N ALA A 33 -2.52 38.14 4.02
CA ALA A 33 -1.81 36.86 4.10
C ALA A 33 -1.86 36.11 2.75
N ALA A 34 -3.03 36.03 2.10
CA ALA A 34 -3.16 35.46 0.78
C ALA A 34 -2.35 36.22 -0.28
N ASN A 35 -2.37 37.54 -0.24
CA ASN A 35 -1.57 38.39 -1.13
C ASN A 35 -0.06 38.24 -0.85
N SER A 36 0.34 38.13 0.41
CA SER A 36 1.75 37.88 0.78
C SER A 36 2.22 36.51 0.34
N LEU A 37 1.38 35.46 0.45
CA LEU A 37 1.67 34.13 -0.06
C LEU A 37 1.73 34.10 -1.60
N LEU A 38 0.86 34.84 -2.28
CA LEU A 38 0.83 34.91 -3.75
C LEU A 38 1.94 35.79 -4.35
N HIS A 39 2.52 36.71 -3.56
CA HIS A 39 3.54 37.65 -4.01
C HIS A 39 4.81 37.60 -3.17
N SER A 40 5.04 36.51 -2.42
CA SER A 40 6.32 36.31 -1.74
C SER A 40 7.41 36.15 -2.80
N THR A 41 8.21 37.18 -2.97
CA THR A 41 9.33 37.21 -3.90
C THR A 41 10.51 36.37 -3.44
N ASP A 42 10.44 35.78 -2.24
CA ASP A 42 11.45 34.85 -1.70
C ASP A 42 11.11 33.37 -1.94
N GLY A 43 9.96 33.07 -2.53
CA GLY A 43 9.69 31.75 -3.08
C GLY A 43 10.34 31.68 -4.45
N ASP A 44 11.41 30.91 -4.63
CA ASP A 44 11.85 30.48 -5.95
C ASP A 44 10.60 29.96 -6.68
N SER A 45 10.19 30.64 -7.75
CA SER A 45 9.08 30.16 -8.57
C SER A 45 9.50 28.79 -9.09
N VAL A 46 8.86 27.74 -8.55
CA VAL A 46 9.07 26.39 -9.07
C VAL A 46 8.76 26.45 -10.57
N ASP A 47 9.77 26.29 -11.39
CA ASP A 47 9.58 26.28 -12.83
C ASP A 47 8.75 25.02 -13.17
N THR A 48 7.43 25.21 -13.30
CA THR A 48 6.48 24.10 -13.55
C THR A 48 6.79 23.33 -14.82
N LYS A 49 7.65 23.88 -15.70
CA LYS A 49 8.11 23.18 -16.91
C LYS A 49 9.05 22.02 -16.61
N ASN A 50 9.67 22.01 -15.44
CA ASN A 50 10.62 20.97 -15.02
C ASN A 50 10.01 19.94 -14.04
N ILE A 51 8.72 20.04 -13.73
CA ILE A 51 8.04 19.09 -12.82
C ILE A 51 7.65 17.84 -13.61
N ILE A 52 8.16 16.71 -13.18
CA ILE A 52 7.73 15.39 -13.64
C ILE A 52 6.59 14.93 -12.74
N LYS A 53 5.42 14.71 -13.32
CA LYS A 53 4.26 14.18 -12.57
C LYS A 53 4.44 12.70 -12.27
N ILE A 54 4.06 12.27 -11.07
CA ILE A 54 3.92 10.85 -10.75
C ILE A 54 2.76 10.32 -11.59
N PRO A 55 2.95 9.26 -12.37
CA PRO A 55 1.86 8.66 -13.13
C PRO A 55 0.73 8.22 -12.22
N SER A 56 -0.52 8.38 -12.67
CA SER A 56 -1.69 7.91 -11.94
C SER A 56 -1.70 6.38 -11.87
N THR A 57 -1.64 5.84 -10.67
CA THR A 57 -1.70 4.41 -10.34
C THR A 57 -2.72 4.18 -9.24
N PRO A 58 -4.02 4.39 -9.53
CA PRO A 58 -5.06 4.25 -8.52
C PRO A 58 -5.15 2.80 -8.05
N ALA A 59 -5.54 2.61 -6.79
CA ALA A 59 -5.69 1.31 -6.17
C ALA A 59 -7.14 1.06 -5.73
N ALA A 60 -7.54 -0.21 -5.74
CA ALA A 60 -8.82 -0.69 -5.24
C ALA A 60 -8.64 -1.85 -4.25
N LEU A 61 -9.57 -1.99 -3.31
CA LEU A 61 -9.63 -3.09 -2.36
C LEU A 61 -10.75 -4.05 -2.75
N LEU A 62 -10.40 -5.32 -2.95
CA LEU A 62 -11.32 -6.42 -3.21
C LEU A 62 -11.27 -7.40 -2.05
N ALA A 63 -12.36 -7.55 -1.32
CA ALA A 63 -12.55 -8.61 -0.33
C ALA A 63 -13.52 -9.65 -0.89
N VAL A 64 -13.17 -10.93 -0.83
CA VAL A 64 -14.07 -12.03 -1.18
C VAL A 64 -14.58 -12.65 0.11
N VAL A 65 -15.89 -12.75 0.24
CA VAL A 65 -16.53 -13.28 1.43
C VAL A 65 -17.07 -14.70 1.18
N ASP A 66 -16.95 -15.54 2.20
CA ASP A 66 -17.48 -16.90 2.16
C ASP A 66 -19.00 -16.93 2.37
N GLY A 67 -19.60 -18.14 2.29
CA GLY A 67 -21.04 -18.33 2.50
C GLY A 67 -21.54 -18.02 3.91
N ASN A 68 -20.64 -17.82 4.88
CA ASN A 68 -20.94 -17.43 6.25
C ASN A 68 -20.73 -15.94 6.52
N GLY A 69 -20.28 -15.17 5.51
CA GLY A 69 -20.04 -13.74 5.61
C GLY A 69 -18.67 -13.36 6.19
N PHE A 70 -17.71 -14.30 6.27
CA PHE A 70 -16.33 -14.03 6.66
C PHE A 70 -15.48 -13.70 5.44
N VAL A 71 -14.52 -12.78 5.58
CA VAL A 71 -13.54 -12.54 4.52
C VAL A 71 -12.69 -13.79 4.34
N ALA A 72 -12.74 -14.35 3.15
CA ALA A 72 -11.97 -15.51 2.76
C ALA A 72 -10.68 -15.13 2.03
N SER A 73 -10.67 -14.10 1.22
CA SER A 73 -9.45 -13.61 0.57
C SER A 73 -9.52 -12.08 0.37
N LEU A 74 -8.36 -11.43 0.36
CA LEU A 74 -8.23 -9.98 0.33
C LEU A 74 -7.13 -9.57 -0.64
N GLN A 75 -7.46 -8.66 -1.58
CA GLN A 75 -6.55 -8.19 -2.62
C GLN A 75 -6.56 -6.68 -2.75
N MET A 76 -5.38 -6.10 -2.91
CA MET A 76 -5.21 -4.77 -3.48
C MET A 76 -5.00 -4.91 -4.99
N ILE A 77 -5.73 -4.16 -5.78
CA ILE A 77 -5.60 -4.11 -7.24
C ILE A 77 -5.13 -2.71 -7.61
N ALA A 78 -3.89 -2.59 -8.10
CA ALA A 78 -3.32 -1.33 -8.54
C ALA A 78 -3.24 -1.30 -10.07
N LEU A 79 -3.77 -0.25 -10.70
CA LEU A 79 -3.67 -0.08 -12.15
C LEU A 79 -2.29 0.44 -12.53
N ALA A 80 -1.76 -0.09 -13.64
CA ALA A 80 -0.55 0.45 -14.22
C ALA A 80 -0.76 1.87 -14.77
N PRO A 81 0.33 2.67 -14.92
CA PRO A 81 0.28 3.93 -15.66
C PRO A 81 -0.33 3.71 -17.04
N GLY A 82 -1.37 4.49 -17.39
CA GLY A 82 -2.11 4.27 -18.65
C GLY A 82 -3.42 3.49 -18.47
N GLY A 83 -3.68 2.95 -17.29
CA GLY A 83 -4.98 2.42 -16.89
C GLY A 83 -5.35 1.05 -17.45
N ARG A 84 -4.38 0.30 -17.99
CA ARG A 84 -4.53 -1.09 -18.42
C ARG A 84 -3.39 -1.94 -17.89
N GLY A 85 -3.67 -3.16 -17.45
CA GLY A 85 -2.72 -3.97 -16.70
C GLY A 85 -2.51 -3.42 -15.30
N GLY A 86 -1.59 -4.00 -14.57
CA GLY A 86 -1.26 -3.55 -13.23
C GLY A 86 -0.81 -4.67 -12.32
N THR A 87 -1.04 -4.50 -11.03
CA THR A 87 -0.59 -5.47 -10.02
C THR A 87 -1.74 -5.89 -9.13
N VAL A 88 -1.87 -7.19 -8.89
CA VAL A 88 -2.73 -7.76 -7.85
C VAL A 88 -1.84 -8.16 -6.68
N VAL A 89 -2.10 -7.61 -5.51
CA VAL A 89 -1.35 -7.91 -4.28
C VAL A 89 -2.27 -8.62 -3.30
N SER A 90 -1.96 -9.88 -2.97
CA SER A 90 -2.68 -10.64 -1.95
C SER A 90 -2.24 -10.20 -0.55
N ILE A 91 -3.22 -9.87 0.28
CA ILE A 91 -3.06 -9.43 1.67
C ILE A 91 -3.58 -10.53 2.58
N PRO A 92 -2.84 -11.01 3.57
CA PRO A 92 -3.37 -11.98 4.55
C PRO A 92 -4.58 -11.40 5.28
N VAL A 93 -5.69 -12.13 5.32
CA VAL A 93 -6.91 -11.75 6.05
C VAL A 93 -6.66 -11.71 7.57
N GLY A 94 -5.75 -12.58 8.05
CA GLY A 94 -5.27 -12.60 9.43
C GLY A 94 -4.20 -11.57 9.74
N ALA A 95 -3.83 -10.66 8.80
CA ALA A 95 -2.85 -9.63 9.12
C ALA A 95 -3.33 -8.74 10.28
N ALA A 96 -2.39 -8.43 11.18
CA ALA A 96 -2.63 -7.59 12.34
C ALA A 96 -2.82 -6.12 11.91
N SER A 97 -3.93 -5.50 12.31
CA SER A 97 -4.16 -4.07 12.08
C SER A 97 -3.19 -3.20 12.88
N VAL A 98 -2.96 -1.98 12.40
CA VAL A 98 -2.27 -0.96 13.18
C VAL A 98 -3.25 -0.39 14.21
N VAL A 99 -2.87 -0.42 15.47
CA VAL A 99 -3.70 0.05 16.59
C VAL A 99 -2.99 1.15 17.38
N ALA A 100 -3.77 1.90 18.14
CA ALA A 100 -3.21 2.91 19.05
C ALA A 100 -2.34 2.25 20.16
N PRO A 101 -1.37 2.97 20.71
CA PRO A 101 -0.56 2.46 21.81
C PRO A 101 -1.43 1.99 22.98
N GLY A 102 -1.23 0.75 23.41
CA GLY A 102 -1.98 0.13 24.50
C GLY A 102 -3.23 -0.65 24.08
N GLU A 103 -3.55 -0.70 22.79
CA GLU A 103 -4.59 -1.55 22.24
C GLU A 103 -3.98 -2.82 21.63
N ALA A 104 -4.67 -3.95 21.78
CA ALA A 104 -4.27 -5.18 21.09
C ALA A 104 -4.64 -5.11 19.61
N PRO A 105 -3.75 -5.53 18.69
CA PRO A 105 -4.09 -5.59 17.29
C PRO A 105 -5.20 -6.61 17.05
N ARG A 106 -6.01 -6.36 16.03
CA ARG A 106 -7.04 -7.30 15.55
C ARG A 106 -6.69 -7.77 14.14
N ARG A 107 -7.23 -8.90 13.76
CA ARG A 107 -7.11 -9.39 12.39
C ARG A 107 -7.93 -8.50 11.44
N LEU A 108 -7.46 -8.29 10.23
CA LEU A 108 -8.21 -7.54 9.21
C LEU A 108 -9.61 -8.13 8.97
N GLY A 109 -9.74 -9.47 8.95
CA GLY A 109 -11.03 -10.13 8.82
C GLY A 109 -12.02 -9.77 9.94
N ASP A 110 -11.54 -9.54 11.16
CA ASP A 110 -12.38 -9.15 12.29
C ASP A 110 -12.88 -7.71 12.16
N ALA A 111 -12.10 -6.82 11.52
CA ALA A 111 -12.53 -5.46 11.22
C ALA A 111 -13.75 -5.45 10.28
N PHE A 112 -13.79 -6.39 9.32
CA PHE A 112 -14.94 -6.58 8.44
C PHE A 112 -16.19 -7.01 9.20
N LEU A 113 -16.07 -7.93 10.13
CA LEU A 113 -17.21 -8.38 10.96
C LEU A 113 -17.79 -7.27 11.83
N LEU A 114 -16.97 -6.33 12.27
CA LEU A 114 -17.38 -5.22 13.13
C LEU A 114 -18.06 -4.09 12.35
N ASN A 115 -17.49 -3.68 11.22
CA ASN A 115 -17.87 -2.46 10.52
C ASN A 115 -17.98 -2.66 8.97
N GLY A 116 -18.07 -3.90 8.50
CA GLY A 116 -18.18 -4.20 7.07
C GLY A 116 -16.94 -3.76 6.28
N ILE A 117 -17.16 -3.51 4.98
CA ILE A 117 -16.09 -3.12 4.07
C ILE A 117 -15.43 -1.78 4.46
N ASP A 118 -16.14 -0.86 5.10
CA ASP A 118 -15.59 0.43 5.52
C ASP A 118 -14.57 0.26 6.64
N GLY A 119 -14.87 -0.55 7.64
CA GLY A 119 -13.94 -0.87 8.72
C GLY A 119 -12.71 -1.62 8.23
N LEU A 120 -12.92 -2.64 7.39
CA LEU A 120 -11.82 -3.36 6.75
C LEU A 120 -10.94 -2.43 5.93
N THR A 121 -11.53 -1.55 5.11
CA THR A 121 -10.78 -0.61 4.30
C THR A 121 -9.91 0.31 5.16
N SER A 122 -10.48 0.88 6.22
CA SER A 122 -9.74 1.77 7.13
C SER A 122 -8.51 1.08 7.74
N ASP A 123 -8.67 -0.18 8.19
CA ASP A 123 -7.56 -0.94 8.76
C ASP A 123 -6.49 -1.29 7.71
N VAL A 124 -6.91 -1.65 6.48
CA VAL A 124 -5.97 -1.93 5.38
C VAL A 124 -5.24 -0.66 4.93
N GLU A 125 -5.94 0.47 4.80
CA GLU A 125 -5.33 1.77 4.47
C GLU A 125 -4.28 2.17 5.51
N GLY A 126 -4.58 1.99 6.79
CA GLY A 126 -3.63 2.24 7.87
C GLY A 126 -2.43 1.28 7.85
N LEU A 127 -2.66 0.00 7.55
CA LEU A 127 -1.59 -1.01 7.49
C LEU A 127 -0.65 -0.81 6.31
N LEU A 128 -1.19 -0.46 5.14
CA LEU A 128 -0.43 -0.34 3.89
C LEU A 128 0.02 1.11 3.60
N ASN A 129 -0.43 2.11 4.34
CA ASN A 129 -0.25 3.53 4.05
C ASN A 129 -0.71 3.89 2.63
N VAL A 130 -1.90 3.46 2.23
CA VAL A 130 -2.50 3.71 0.91
C VAL A 130 -3.91 4.25 1.06
N THR A 131 -4.40 4.95 0.03
CA THR A 131 -5.81 5.35 -0.08
C THR A 131 -6.42 4.63 -1.27
N PHE A 132 -7.55 3.96 -1.06
CA PHE A 132 -8.25 3.25 -2.11
C PHE A 132 -9.25 4.13 -2.85
N THR A 133 -9.20 4.09 -4.18
CA THR A 133 -10.18 4.77 -5.06
C THR A 133 -11.51 4.04 -5.07
N ALA A 134 -11.48 2.70 -4.96
CA ALA A 134 -12.68 1.85 -4.94
C ALA A 134 -12.50 0.71 -3.93
N LYS A 135 -13.59 0.21 -3.38
CA LYS A 135 -13.63 -0.92 -2.46
C LYS A 135 -14.88 -1.73 -2.65
N ALA A 136 -14.78 -3.05 -2.52
CA ALA A 136 -15.94 -3.94 -2.53
C ALA A 136 -15.67 -5.20 -1.71
N ALA A 137 -16.71 -5.66 -1.03
CA ALA A 137 -16.80 -7.03 -0.54
C ALA A 137 -17.77 -7.78 -1.46
N VAL A 138 -17.32 -8.89 -2.04
CA VAL A 138 -18.06 -9.66 -3.02
C VAL A 138 -18.21 -11.11 -2.58
N THR A 139 -19.35 -11.70 -2.91
CA THR A 139 -19.62 -13.12 -2.75
C THR A 139 -18.95 -13.93 -3.87
N GLU A 140 -18.91 -15.26 -3.72
CA GLU A 140 -18.50 -16.18 -4.77
C GLU A 140 -19.18 -15.91 -6.11
N ALA A 141 -20.52 -15.76 -6.09
CA ALA A 141 -21.31 -15.56 -7.30
C ALA A 141 -21.00 -14.20 -7.98
N GLU A 142 -20.80 -13.13 -7.19
CA GLU A 142 -20.43 -11.82 -7.71
C GLU A 142 -19.03 -11.84 -8.30
N LEU A 143 -18.06 -12.49 -7.62
CA LEU A 143 -16.70 -12.63 -8.16
C LEU A 143 -16.72 -13.44 -9.46
N ALA A 144 -17.45 -14.54 -9.51
CA ALA A 144 -17.61 -15.34 -10.73
C ALA A 144 -18.18 -14.49 -11.89
N ALA A 145 -19.16 -13.64 -11.60
CA ALA A 145 -19.72 -12.71 -12.58
C ALA A 145 -18.71 -11.62 -13.04
N MET A 146 -17.85 -11.13 -12.14
CA MET A 146 -16.78 -10.19 -12.50
C MET A 146 -15.71 -10.81 -13.40
N LEU A 147 -15.47 -12.12 -13.27
CA LEU A 147 -14.53 -12.92 -14.06
C LEU A 147 -15.16 -13.48 -15.35
N VAL A 148 -16.41 -13.19 -15.64
CA VAL A 148 -17.07 -13.62 -16.90
C VAL A 148 -16.34 -13.05 -18.11
N GLY A 149 -16.05 -13.90 -19.09
CA GLY A 149 -15.25 -13.54 -20.28
C GLY A 149 -13.78 -13.89 -20.16
N GLU A 150 -13.33 -14.35 -18.98
CA GLU A 150 -12.04 -14.96 -18.78
C GLU A 150 -11.97 -16.33 -19.45
N ARG A 151 -10.78 -16.69 -19.94
CA ARG A 151 -10.52 -18.03 -20.45
C ARG A 151 -10.35 -19.00 -19.28
N ASP A 152 -10.37 -20.28 -19.59
CA ASP A 152 -10.02 -21.32 -18.62
C ASP A 152 -8.70 -20.99 -17.93
N VAL A 153 -8.71 -20.98 -16.60
CA VAL A 153 -7.59 -20.61 -15.74
C VAL A 153 -6.73 -21.84 -15.49
N ASN A 154 -5.49 -21.82 -15.96
CA ASN A 154 -4.55 -22.89 -15.70
C ASN A 154 -3.76 -22.57 -14.42
N VAL A 155 -3.81 -23.50 -13.46
CA VAL A 155 -3.13 -23.34 -12.16
C VAL A 155 -2.35 -24.60 -11.81
N GLU A 156 -1.28 -24.44 -11.06
CA GLU A 156 -0.57 -25.53 -10.40
C GLU A 156 -0.63 -25.28 -8.90
N ILE A 157 -1.15 -26.28 -8.17
CA ILE A 157 -1.43 -26.19 -6.74
C ILE A 157 -0.62 -27.27 -6.03
N ASP A 158 0.22 -26.86 -5.07
CA ASP A 158 1.15 -27.76 -4.39
C ASP A 158 0.48 -28.67 -3.37
N ARG A 159 -0.71 -28.30 -2.89
CA ARG A 159 -1.48 -29.05 -1.89
C ARG A 159 -2.98 -28.99 -2.16
N ALA A 160 -3.71 -30.02 -1.70
CA ALA A 160 -5.15 -30.07 -1.86
C ALA A 160 -5.86 -28.88 -1.19
N VAL A 161 -6.90 -28.37 -1.85
CA VAL A 161 -7.80 -27.34 -1.31
C VAL A 161 -8.98 -28.04 -0.65
N ASN A 162 -9.18 -27.76 0.61
CA ASN A 162 -10.26 -28.32 1.40
C ASN A 162 -11.25 -27.23 1.82
N THR A 163 -12.50 -27.55 1.97
CA THR A 163 -13.53 -26.68 2.55
C THR A 163 -14.20 -27.34 3.74
N LEU A 164 -14.66 -26.56 4.70
CA LEU A 164 -15.46 -27.05 5.83
C LEU A 164 -16.93 -26.96 5.47
N LEU A 165 -17.56 -28.08 5.33
CA LEU A 165 -19.01 -28.21 5.23
C LEU A 165 -19.60 -28.65 6.58
N PRO A 166 -20.92 -28.51 6.80
CA PRO A 166 -21.59 -29.05 7.99
C PRO A 166 -21.39 -30.57 8.17
N THR A 167 -21.10 -31.28 7.09
CA THR A 167 -20.82 -32.72 7.06
C THR A 167 -19.36 -33.08 7.35
N GLY A 168 -18.47 -32.09 7.49
CA GLY A 168 -17.05 -32.28 7.72
C GLY A 168 -16.17 -31.63 6.64
N ILE A 169 -14.88 -31.93 6.69
CA ILE A 169 -13.90 -31.42 5.70
C ILE A 169 -14.09 -32.18 4.39
N GLN A 170 -14.25 -31.42 3.29
CA GLN A 170 -14.35 -31.97 1.94
C GLN A 170 -13.23 -31.41 1.08
N GLU A 171 -12.51 -32.27 0.38
CA GLU A 171 -11.58 -31.87 -0.67
C GLU A 171 -12.36 -31.35 -1.88
N ILE A 172 -12.07 -30.10 -2.30
CA ILE A 172 -12.69 -29.46 -3.47
C ILE A 172 -11.75 -29.44 -4.68
N LEU A 173 -10.43 -29.51 -4.44
CA LEU A 173 -9.44 -29.59 -5.50
C LEU A 173 -8.19 -30.34 -4.99
N PRO A 174 -7.76 -31.44 -5.64
CA PRO A 174 -6.51 -32.13 -5.27
C PRO A 174 -5.28 -31.28 -5.66
N ALA A 175 -4.12 -31.62 -5.11
CA ALA A 175 -2.85 -31.05 -5.57
C ALA A 175 -2.57 -31.42 -7.03
N GLY A 176 -1.89 -30.56 -7.77
CA GLY A 176 -1.51 -30.79 -9.17
C GLY A 176 -1.88 -29.64 -10.11
N LYS A 177 -1.87 -29.96 -11.41
CA LYS A 177 -2.22 -29.03 -12.48
C LYS A 177 -3.70 -29.12 -12.79
N HIS A 178 -4.36 -27.99 -12.84
CA HIS A 178 -5.80 -27.90 -13.10
C HIS A 178 -6.10 -26.82 -14.14
N THR A 179 -7.20 -27.05 -14.87
CA THR A 179 -7.84 -26.05 -15.71
C THR A 179 -9.20 -25.76 -15.10
N LEU A 180 -9.37 -24.53 -14.61
CA LEU A 180 -10.53 -24.12 -13.81
C LEU A 180 -11.38 -23.12 -14.57
N THR A 181 -12.69 -23.19 -14.40
CA THR A 181 -13.63 -22.14 -14.83
C THR A 181 -13.62 -20.97 -13.84
N SER A 182 -14.10 -19.79 -14.28
CA SER A 182 -14.24 -18.60 -13.41
C SER A 182 -15.04 -18.90 -12.13
N ALA A 183 -16.08 -19.73 -12.23
CA ALA A 183 -16.89 -20.14 -11.08
C ALA A 183 -16.09 -21.00 -10.08
N GLN A 184 -15.30 -21.95 -10.58
CA GLN A 184 -14.43 -22.77 -9.71
C GLN A 184 -13.35 -21.92 -9.03
N VAL A 185 -12.74 -20.97 -9.76
CA VAL A 185 -11.77 -20.02 -9.20
C VAL A 185 -12.41 -19.18 -8.09
N ALA A 186 -13.58 -18.61 -8.37
CA ALA A 186 -14.33 -17.80 -7.39
C ALA A 186 -14.69 -18.63 -6.15
N GLY A 187 -15.13 -19.89 -6.31
CA GLY A 187 -15.42 -20.80 -5.22
C GLY A 187 -14.20 -21.10 -4.34
N ILE A 188 -13.03 -21.29 -4.95
CA ILE A 188 -11.79 -21.51 -4.20
C ILE A 188 -11.36 -20.23 -3.46
N LEU A 189 -11.45 -19.04 -4.09
CA LEU A 189 -11.13 -17.77 -3.47
C LEU A 189 -12.08 -17.41 -2.32
N ALA A 190 -13.34 -17.84 -2.40
CA ALA A 190 -14.37 -17.66 -1.37
C ALA A 190 -14.34 -18.76 -0.29
N SER A 191 -13.60 -19.84 -0.46
CA SER A 191 -13.55 -20.93 0.52
C SER A 191 -12.62 -20.57 1.69
N ASN A 192 -13.03 -20.87 2.92
CA ASN A 192 -12.16 -20.88 4.09
C ASN A 192 -11.69 -22.32 4.33
N GLN A 193 -10.38 -22.51 4.33
CA GLN A 193 -9.80 -23.83 4.61
C GLN A 193 -9.85 -24.07 6.13
N ALA A 194 -10.75 -24.96 6.55
CA ALA A 194 -10.89 -25.27 7.95
C ALA A 194 -9.69 -26.01 8.51
N GLY A 195 -9.25 -25.60 9.68
CA GLY A 195 -8.23 -26.30 10.48
C GLY A 195 -6.80 -26.18 9.93
N ALA A 196 -6.57 -25.36 8.90
CA ALA A 196 -5.24 -25.00 8.42
C ALA A 196 -5.00 -23.50 8.63
N PRO A 197 -3.77 -23.08 8.98
CA PRO A 197 -3.43 -21.67 9.08
C PRO A 197 -3.54 -20.99 7.71
N GLU A 198 -3.84 -19.71 7.69
CA GLU A 198 -3.95 -18.95 6.43
C GLU A 198 -2.66 -18.95 5.63
N SER A 199 -1.50 -19.02 6.30
CA SER A 199 -0.20 -19.14 5.64
C SER A 199 -0.11 -20.31 4.65
N ASP A 200 -0.85 -21.39 4.89
CA ASP A 200 -0.93 -22.54 3.99
C ASP A 200 -1.77 -22.29 2.75
N ARG A 201 -2.70 -21.36 2.85
CA ARG A 201 -3.64 -20.99 1.79
C ARG A 201 -3.11 -19.88 0.88
N LEU A 202 -2.30 -18.98 1.40
CA LEU A 202 -1.77 -17.84 0.65
C LEU A 202 -1.05 -18.24 -0.66
N PRO A 203 -0.23 -19.31 -0.73
CA PRO A 203 0.37 -19.75 -1.98
C PRO A 203 -0.67 -20.19 -3.01
N ILE A 204 -1.77 -20.80 -2.56
CA ILE A 204 -2.88 -21.22 -3.43
C ILE A 204 -3.57 -19.99 -4.03
N ILE A 205 -3.89 -18.99 -3.20
CA ILE A 205 -4.47 -17.71 -3.64
C ILE A 205 -3.57 -17.04 -4.67
N LYS A 206 -2.26 -17.00 -4.42
CA LYS A 206 -1.28 -16.45 -5.37
C LYS A 206 -1.30 -17.22 -6.70
N SER A 207 -1.28 -18.56 -6.67
CA SER A 207 -1.33 -19.40 -7.88
C SER A 207 -2.61 -19.17 -8.68
N LEU A 208 -3.75 -19.00 -8.01
CA LEU A 208 -5.01 -18.65 -8.67
C LEU A 208 -4.91 -17.30 -9.38
N TRP A 209 -4.42 -16.25 -8.71
CA TRP A 209 -4.26 -14.95 -9.33
C TRP A 209 -3.23 -14.93 -10.46
N VAL A 210 -2.16 -15.73 -10.38
CA VAL A 210 -1.22 -15.93 -11.49
C VAL A 210 -1.92 -16.60 -12.67
N GLY A 211 -2.75 -17.60 -12.41
CA GLY A 211 -3.55 -18.26 -13.45
C GLY A 211 -4.57 -17.30 -14.10
N ILE A 212 -5.29 -16.52 -13.29
CA ILE A 212 -6.22 -15.47 -13.74
C ILE A 212 -5.48 -14.44 -14.63
N ALA A 213 -4.35 -13.96 -14.18
CA ALA A 213 -3.51 -13.03 -14.92
C ALA A 213 -3.06 -13.60 -16.27
N GLY A 214 -2.69 -14.87 -16.30
CA GLY A 214 -2.28 -15.58 -17.52
C GLY A 214 -3.43 -15.86 -18.50
N ALA A 215 -4.65 -16.04 -17.99
CA ALA A 215 -5.84 -16.26 -18.80
C ALA A 215 -6.28 -14.98 -19.52
N GLY A 216 -6.26 -13.84 -18.83
CA GLY A 216 -6.68 -12.53 -19.30
C GLY A 216 -8.18 -12.46 -19.65
N LEU A 217 -8.69 -11.27 -19.89
CA LEU A 217 -10.07 -11.08 -20.33
C LEU A 217 -10.17 -11.06 -21.86
N ASN A 218 -11.07 -11.84 -22.43
CA ASN A 218 -11.48 -11.78 -23.83
C ASN A 218 -12.46 -10.61 -24.05
N ILE A 219 -12.04 -9.38 -23.75
CA ILE A 219 -12.84 -8.23 -24.15
C ILE A 219 -12.61 -8.02 -25.63
N ALA A 220 -13.63 -8.27 -26.46
CA ALA A 220 -13.65 -7.80 -27.83
C ALA A 220 -13.42 -6.28 -27.81
N THR A 221 -12.23 -5.85 -28.18
CA THR A 221 -11.91 -4.42 -28.34
C THR A 221 -12.73 -3.91 -29.51
N THR A 222 -13.92 -3.41 -29.24
CA THR A 222 -14.59 -2.52 -30.17
C THR A 222 -13.77 -1.24 -30.15
N PRO A 223 -13.15 -0.81 -31.26
CA PRO A 223 -12.43 0.46 -31.30
C PRO A 223 -13.44 1.56 -31.00
N SER A 224 -13.35 2.17 -29.84
CA SER A 224 -14.11 3.37 -29.54
C SER A 224 -13.55 4.46 -30.43
N GLU A 225 -14.33 4.89 -31.41
CA GLU A 225 -14.01 6.01 -32.27
C GLU A 225 -13.68 7.23 -31.40
N VAL A 226 -12.47 7.75 -31.64
CA VAL A 226 -12.01 9.02 -31.08
C VAL A 226 -12.88 10.12 -31.70
N GLY A 227 -13.79 10.64 -30.93
CA GLY A 227 -14.61 11.78 -31.36
C GLY A 227 -15.39 12.37 -30.19
N VAL A 228 -15.03 13.61 -29.89
CA VAL A 228 -15.75 14.59 -29.07
C VAL A 228 -15.31 14.68 -27.61
N THR A 229 -14.56 15.74 -27.36
CA THR A 229 -14.26 16.32 -26.04
C THR A 229 -15.51 16.82 -25.36
N VAL A 230 -16.18 15.95 -24.62
CA VAL A 230 -17.16 16.39 -23.62
C VAL A 230 -16.46 16.23 -22.29
N THR A 231 -16.25 17.35 -21.59
CA THR A 231 -15.75 17.39 -20.21
C THR A 231 -16.87 16.89 -19.28
N THR A 232 -17.21 15.63 -19.40
CA THR A 232 -18.00 14.91 -18.39
C THR A 232 -17.00 14.36 -17.40
N LEU A 233 -17.21 14.66 -16.10
CA LEU A 233 -16.48 14.02 -15.02
C LEU A 233 -16.52 12.52 -15.31
N ALA A 234 -15.32 11.91 -15.45
CA ALA A 234 -15.24 10.47 -15.65
C ALA A 234 -15.99 9.79 -14.50
N PRO A 235 -16.87 8.81 -14.76
CA PRO A 235 -17.57 8.10 -13.70
C PRO A 235 -16.55 7.48 -12.74
N ALA A 236 -16.88 7.49 -11.44
CA ALA A 236 -16.02 6.87 -10.41
C ALA A 236 -15.75 5.41 -10.81
N LEU A 237 -14.49 4.98 -10.76
CA LEU A 237 -14.11 3.61 -11.05
C LEU A 237 -14.66 2.69 -9.96
N THR A 238 -15.29 1.59 -10.38
CA THR A 238 -15.69 0.50 -9.49
C THR A 238 -14.59 -0.56 -9.37
N VAL A 239 -14.66 -1.45 -8.38
CA VAL A 239 -13.72 -2.59 -8.27
C VAL A 239 -13.80 -3.50 -9.50
N GLN A 240 -14.99 -3.65 -10.10
CA GLN A 240 -15.16 -4.37 -11.35
C GLN A 240 -14.40 -3.70 -12.50
N ASP A 241 -14.44 -2.36 -12.60
CA ASP A 241 -13.67 -1.61 -13.61
C ASP A 241 -12.16 -1.81 -13.40
N PHE A 242 -11.70 -1.80 -12.13
CA PHE A 242 -10.30 -2.09 -11.80
C PHE A 242 -9.90 -3.48 -12.27
N LEU A 243 -10.66 -4.50 -11.92
CA LEU A 243 -10.39 -5.89 -12.30
C LEU A 243 -10.35 -6.06 -13.82
N GLN A 244 -11.35 -5.53 -14.52
CA GLN A 244 -11.40 -5.60 -15.98
C GLN A 244 -10.22 -4.90 -16.64
N ARG A 245 -9.87 -3.68 -16.21
CA ARG A 245 -8.72 -2.95 -16.76
C ARG A 245 -7.41 -3.66 -16.46
N THR A 246 -7.24 -4.20 -15.26
CA THR A 246 -6.05 -4.97 -14.89
C THR A 246 -5.89 -6.19 -15.79
N LEU A 247 -6.96 -6.97 -16.00
CA LEU A 247 -6.91 -8.20 -16.79
C LEU A 247 -6.86 -7.97 -18.31
N THR A 248 -6.99 -6.73 -18.80
CA THR A 248 -6.81 -6.38 -20.21
C THR A 248 -5.39 -5.97 -20.60
N GLY A 249 -4.44 -6.01 -19.68
CA GLY A 249 -3.03 -5.69 -19.89
C GLY A 249 -2.10 -6.69 -19.23
N GLU A 250 -0.84 -6.33 -19.11
CA GLU A 250 0.14 -7.12 -18.36
C GLU A 250 -0.18 -7.05 -16.87
N VAL A 251 -0.25 -8.21 -16.22
CA VAL A 251 -0.58 -8.32 -14.79
C VAL A 251 0.57 -8.94 -14.02
N GLN A 252 1.00 -8.24 -12.98
CA GLN A 252 1.92 -8.78 -11.98
C GLN A 252 1.12 -9.26 -10.76
N VAL A 253 1.55 -10.35 -10.16
CA VAL A 253 0.92 -10.88 -8.95
C VAL A 253 1.94 -10.91 -7.83
N TRP A 254 1.60 -10.22 -6.73
CA TRP A 254 2.40 -10.18 -5.52
C TRP A 254 1.61 -10.75 -4.34
N GLN A 255 2.31 -11.19 -3.32
CA GLN A 255 1.74 -11.64 -2.06
C GLN A 255 2.65 -11.20 -0.94
N PHE A 256 2.10 -10.52 0.06
CA PHE A 256 2.86 -10.15 1.26
C PHE A 256 3.24 -11.38 2.07
N ALA A 257 4.46 -11.37 2.58
CA ALA A 257 4.92 -12.38 3.53
C ALA A 257 4.11 -12.27 4.83
N ALA A 258 3.64 -13.42 5.32
CA ALA A 258 2.86 -13.55 6.53
C ALA A 258 3.74 -14.18 7.63
N ASN A 259 4.16 -13.38 8.60
CA ASN A 259 4.92 -13.84 9.74
C ASN A 259 3.98 -14.08 10.92
N ALA A 260 3.76 -15.34 11.30
CA ALA A 260 2.83 -15.69 12.36
C ALA A 260 3.20 -14.97 13.69
N ILE A 261 2.19 -14.37 14.34
CA ILE A 261 2.33 -13.77 15.66
C ILE A 261 2.00 -14.86 16.70
N PRO A 262 2.97 -15.32 17.50
CA PRO A 262 2.72 -16.34 18.51
C PRO A 262 1.81 -15.82 19.63
N GLU A 263 1.28 -16.73 20.43
CA GLU A 263 0.55 -16.39 21.64
C GLU A 263 1.37 -15.46 22.55
N GLY A 264 0.75 -14.38 23.03
CA GLY A 264 1.40 -13.36 23.84
C GLY A 264 0.56 -12.09 23.94
N GLU A 265 1.17 -11.00 24.36
CA GLU A 265 0.48 -9.70 24.53
C GLU A 265 -0.19 -9.21 23.24
N LEU A 266 0.43 -9.46 22.07
CA LEU A 266 -0.11 -9.07 20.78
C LEU A 266 -1.14 -10.06 20.21
N ASN A 267 -1.18 -11.29 20.73
CA ASN A 267 -2.09 -12.35 20.29
C ASN A 267 -2.56 -13.20 21.49
N PRO A 268 -3.32 -12.59 22.42
CA PRO A 268 -3.69 -13.26 23.67
C PRO A 268 -4.65 -14.45 23.50
N THR A 269 -5.31 -14.53 22.36
CA THR A 269 -6.25 -15.61 22.04
C THR A 269 -5.64 -16.72 21.18
N ASN A 270 -4.33 -16.62 20.88
CA ASN A 270 -3.65 -17.52 19.96
C ASN A 270 -4.42 -17.72 18.63
N SER A 271 -4.96 -16.60 18.12
CA SER A 271 -5.66 -16.59 16.84
C SER A 271 -4.66 -16.68 15.69
N ASP A 272 -5.12 -17.10 14.51
CA ASP A 272 -4.32 -17.15 13.28
C ASP A 272 -4.08 -15.72 12.80
N MET A 273 -3.02 -15.07 13.34
CA MET A 273 -2.68 -13.67 13.17
C MET A 273 -1.25 -13.52 12.64
N TYR A 274 -1.03 -12.54 11.75
CA TYR A 274 0.22 -12.35 11.05
C TYR A 274 0.72 -10.91 11.11
N ALA A 275 2.02 -10.72 11.31
CA ALA A 275 2.70 -9.46 11.08
C ALA A 275 3.18 -9.39 9.63
N LEU A 276 2.92 -8.28 8.96
CA LEU A 276 3.52 -7.98 7.67
C LEU A 276 4.88 -7.32 7.87
N ASP A 277 5.80 -7.57 6.94
CA ASP A 277 7.06 -6.85 6.90
C ASP A 277 6.83 -5.42 6.41
N LYS A 278 7.02 -4.45 7.29
CA LYS A 278 6.75 -3.03 6.99
C LYS A 278 7.57 -2.52 5.81
N ALA A 279 8.83 -2.95 5.68
CA ALA A 279 9.68 -2.51 4.57
C ALA A 279 9.23 -3.11 3.25
N GLU A 280 8.80 -4.39 3.25
CA GLU A 280 8.20 -5.03 2.06
C GLU A 280 6.92 -4.31 1.64
N VAL A 281 6.02 -4.02 2.59
CA VAL A 281 4.76 -3.30 2.33
C VAL A 281 5.04 -1.95 1.68
N ILE A 282 5.90 -1.12 2.27
CA ILE A 282 6.23 0.20 1.72
C ILE A 282 6.87 0.07 0.34
N MET A 283 7.83 -0.84 0.16
CA MET A 283 8.50 -1.07 -1.12
C MET A 283 7.51 -1.47 -2.21
N VAL A 284 6.63 -2.42 -1.93
CA VAL A 284 5.64 -2.91 -2.90
C VAL A 284 4.65 -1.81 -3.23
N VAL A 285 4.02 -1.17 -2.23
CA VAL A 285 3.02 -0.12 -2.45
C VAL A 285 3.62 1.07 -3.21
N ALA A 286 4.79 1.55 -2.82
CA ALA A 286 5.47 2.66 -3.50
C ALA A 286 5.95 2.29 -4.92
N SER A 287 6.08 1.00 -5.24
CA SER A 287 6.40 0.53 -6.59
C SER A 287 5.18 0.42 -7.49
N VAL A 288 4.07 -0.12 -6.96
CA VAL A 288 2.90 -0.49 -7.79
C VAL A 288 1.79 0.55 -7.76
N ALA A 289 1.67 1.30 -6.68
CA ALA A 289 0.61 2.30 -6.48
C ALA A 289 1.13 3.64 -5.92
N PRO A 290 2.23 4.23 -6.46
CA PRO A 290 2.85 5.42 -5.89
C PRO A 290 1.89 6.62 -5.76
N SER A 291 0.93 6.79 -6.67
CA SER A 291 -0.05 7.87 -6.57
C SER A 291 -1.14 7.65 -5.51
N SER A 292 -1.21 6.44 -4.95
CA SER A 292 -2.17 6.07 -3.89
C SER A 292 -1.52 6.04 -2.51
N VAL A 293 -0.19 6.24 -2.41
CA VAL A 293 0.52 6.30 -1.12
C VAL A 293 -0.03 7.46 -0.28
N SER A 294 -0.42 7.15 0.95
CA SER A 294 -0.92 8.12 1.92
C SER A 294 0.10 8.26 3.04
N SER A 295 0.55 9.48 3.33
CA SER A 295 1.43 9.74 4.47
C SER A 295 0.97 10.97 5.22
N LEU A 296 0.63 10.78 6.49
CA LEU A 296 0.09 11.84 7.35
C LEU A 296 1.16 12.64 8.11
N TYR A 297 2.41 12.13 8.25
CA TYR A 297 3.39 12.69 9.20
C TYR A 297 4.85 12.64 8.74
N ALA A 298 5.14 12.56 7.46
CA ALA A 298 6.52 12.49 6.98
C ALA A 298 7.19 13.87 6.96
N THR A 299 8.47 13.92 7.31
CA THR A 299 9.30 15.14 7.23
C THR A 299 9.62 15.49 5.78
N ILE A 300 9.96 14.48 4.97
CA ILE A 300 10.20 14.62 3.53
C ILE A 300 9.70 13.39 2.78
N ASN A 301 9.37 13.60 1.51
CA ASN A 301 8.97 12.57 0.56
C ASN A 301 10.16 12.16 -0.31
N VAL A 302 10.46 10.88 -0.35
CA VAL A 302 11.64 10.36 -1.07
C VAL A 302 11.23 9.39 -2.16
N GLN A 303 11.88 9.53 -3.33
CA GLN A 303 11.89 8.54 -4.39
C GLN A 303 13.18 7.71 -4.30
N ILE A 304 13.05 6.39 -4.46
CA ILE A 304 14.18 5.47 -4.60
C ILE A 304 14.23 4.97 -6.05
N ASP A 305 15.38 5.12 -6.69
CA ASP A 305 15.70 4.50 -7.96
C ASP A 305 16.76 3.42 -7.75
N SER A 306 16.47 2.20 -8.16
CA SER A 306 17.34 1.03 -8.02
C SER A 306 17.58 0.35 -9.35
N ALA A 307 18.83 0.15 -9.71
CA ALA A 307 19.22 -0.69 -10.83
C ALA A 307 19.57 -2.13 -10.40
N PHE A 308 19.49 -2.42 -9.09
CA PHE A 308 19.71 -3.77 -8.57
C PHE A 308 18.55 -4.69 -8.93
N THR A 309 18.86 -5.86 -9.45
CA THR A 309 17.89 -6.94 -9.67
C THR A 309 17.51 -7.65 -8.35
N ASP A 310 18.38 -7.55 -7.34
CA ASP A 310 18.12 -8.07 -6.00
C ASP A 310 17.26 -7.07 -5.22
N ALA A 311 16.00 -7.42 -5.02
CA ALA A 311 15.04 -6.60 -4.29
C ALA A 311 15.41 -6.41 -2.80
N THR A 312 16.27 -7.27 -2.22
CA THR A 312 16.67 -7.16 -0.82
C THR A 312 17.45 -5.88 -0.54
N ILE A 313 18.25 -5.42 -1.50
CA ILE A 313 19.01 -4.16 -1.40
C ILE A 313 18.05 -2.97 -1.37
N THR A 314 17.06 -2.95 -2.24
CA THR A 314 16.05 -1.88 -2.28
C THR A 314 15.19 -1.89 -1.01
N ARG A 315 14.79 -3.08 -0.55
CA ARG A 315 14.04 -3.25 0.70
C ARG A 315 14.81 -2.72 1.92
N GLU A 316 16.11 -2.98 1.97
CA GLU A 316 16.98 -2.48 3.04
C GLU A 316 17.07 -0.94 3.03
N ALA A 317 17.15 -0.31 1.85
CA ALA A 317 17.10 1.14 1.72
C ALA A 317 15.79 1.72 2.24
N VAL A 318 14.64 1.11 1.87
CA VAL A 318 13.31 1.50 2.36
C VAL A 318 13.23 1.37 3.88
N LEU A 319 13.71 0.25 4.44
CA LEU A 319 13.70 0.02 5.88
C LEU A 319 14.44 1.13 6.63
N ARG A 320 15.64 1.51 6.17
CA ARG A 320 16.47 2.54 6.79
C ARG A 320 15.82 3.92 6.73
N LEU A 321 15.22 4.29 5.59
CA LEU A 321 14.47 5.54 5.46
C LEU A 321 13.23 5.57 6.37
N SER A 322 12.53 4.45 6.47
CA SER A 322 11.36 4.34 7.36
C SER A 322 11.71 4.53 8.83
N MET A 323 12.90 4.07 9.26
CA MET A 323 13.41 4.29 10.63
C MET A 323 13.69 5.75 10.93
N LEU A 324 13.99 6.55 9.90
CA LEU A 324 14.20 8.00 10.02
C LEU A 324 12.89 8.81 9.95
N GLY A 325 11.74 8.15 9.78
CA GLY A 325 10.45 8.83 9.59
C GLY A 325 10.29 9.48 8.22
N VAL A 326 11.10 9.07 7.24
CA VAL A 326 11.02 9.52 5.86
C VAL A 326 9.89 8.78 5.14
N ASN A 327 9.13 9.49 4.33
CA ASN A 327 8.09 8.89 3.50
C ASN A 327 8.67 8.45 2.14
N VAL A 328 8.68 7.16 1.89
CA VAL A 328 9.04 6.62 0.57
C VAL A 328 7.78 6.58 -0.29
N VAL A 329 7.64 7.55 -1.20
CA VAL A 329 6.44 7.71 -2.04
C VAL A 329 6.55 7.03 -3.40
N LEU A 330 7.77 6.76 -3.86
CA LEU A 330 8.01 6.14 -5.16
C LEU A 330 9.26 5.27 -5.11
N VAL A 331 9.13 4.02 -5.55
CA VAL A 331 10.24 3.10 -5.78
C VAL A 331 10.22 2.68 -7.24
N ARG A 332 11.36 2.84 -7.93
CA ARG A 332 11.47 2.48 -9.35
C ARG A 332 12.64 1.54 -9.59
N GLN A 333 12.37 0.49 -10.33
CA GLN A 333 13.42 -0.28 -10.98
C GLN A 333 13.88 0.49 -12.22
N VAL A 334 15.15 0.86 -12.29
CA VAL A 334 15.72 1.54 -13.43
C VAL A 334 16.59 0.59 -14.24
N PRO A 335 16.60 0.68 -15.57
CA PRO A 335 17.42 -0.18 -16.42
C PRO A 335 18.90 0.16 -16.28
N GLY A 336 19.77 -0.81 -16.56
CA GLY A 336 21.21 -0.66 -16.56
C GLY A 336 21.89 -1.24 -15.32
N GLU A 337 23.20 -1.04 -15.24
CA GLU A 337 24.01 -1.46 -14.10
C GLU A 337 23.97 -0.40 -13.00
N PRO A 338 24.01 -0.81 -11.71
CA PRO A 338 24.10 0.13 -10.60
C PRO A 338 25.35 1.01 -10.71
N ALA A 339 25.21 2.31 -10.47
CA ALA A 339 26.34 3.22 -10.37
C ALA A 339 27.22 2.83 -9.14
N VAL A 340 28.46 3.32 -9.12
CA VAL A 340 29.33 3.06 -7.96
C VAL A 340 28.85 3.83 -6.72
N GLU A 341 28.50 5.09 -6.91
CA GLU A 341 28.09 6.01 -5.84
C GLU A 341 26.57 6.03 -5.65
N THR A 342 26.13 6.06 -4.42
CA THR A 342 24.74 6.38 -4.07
C THR A 342 24.58 7.89 -4.15
N ILE A 343 23.74 8.34 -5.09
CA ILE A 343 23.51 9.76 -5.38
C ILE A 343 22.19 10.19 -4.77
N VAL A 344 22.19 11.31 -4.04
CA VAL A 344 20.96 11.93 -3.56
C VAL A 344 20.75 13.25 -4.29
N GLN A 345 19.72 13.25 -5.12
CA GLN A 345 19.31 14.43 -5.87
C GLN A 345 18.29 15.23 -5.06
N TYR A 346 18.49 16.53 -4.94
CA TYR A 346 17.63 17.47 -4.23
C TYR A 346 17.57 18.79 -5.00
N ASN A 347 16.56 19.62 -4.73
CA ASN A 347 16.41 20.94 -5.34
C ASN A 347 16.45 22.08 -4.34
N ASP A 348 16.24 21.81 -3.05
CA ASP A 348 16.15 22.78 -1.97
C ASP A 348 17.23 22.56 -0.90
N ASP A 349 17.80 23.65 -0.36
CA ASP A 349 18.88 23.58 0.63
C ASP A 349 18.47 22.98 1.98
N PRO A 350 17.25 23.21 2.53
CA PRO A 350 16.76 22.47 3.69
C PRO A 350 16.76 20.95 3.51
N VAL A 351 16.32 20.48 2.35
CA VAL A 351 16.33 19.05 2.01
C VAL A 351 17.75 18.50 1.95
N ARG A 352 18.71 19.31 1.47
CA ARG A 352 20.12 18.93 1.46
C ARG A 352 20.64 18.55 2.85
N ALA A 353 20.38 19.42 3.84
CA ALA A 353 20.87 19.20 5.20
C ALA A 353 20.28 17.92 5.81
N GLU A 354 18.99 17.66 5.56
CA GLU A 354 18.32 16.44 5.98
C GLU A 354 18.97 15.21 5.35
N VAL A 355 19.15 15.23 4.03
CA VAL A 355 19.71 14.10 3.28
C VAL A 355 21.17 13.81 3.63
N GLU A 356 21.99 14.83 3.91
CA GLU A 356 23.38 14.66 4.36
C GLU A 356 23.45 13.88 5.68
N SER A 357 22.42 13.98 6.54
CA SER A 357 22.33 13.21 7.79
C SER A 357 22.16 11.71 7.57
N TYR A 358 21.68 11.28 6.39
CA TYR A 358 21.44 9.87 6.08
C TYR A 358 22.73 9.06 5.85
N SER A 359 23.87 9.72 5.75
CA SER A 359 25.17 9.04 5.56
C SER A 359 25.49 7.98 6.62
N SER A 360 24.97 8.15 7.83
CA SER A 360 25.12 7.16 8.92
C SER A 360 24.42 5.82 8.62
N LEU A 361 23.35 5.83 7.80
CA LEU A 361 22.55 4.66 7.47
C LEU A 361 22.78 4.14 6.04
N PHE A 362 23.24 4.99 5.14
CA PHE A 362 23.48 4.64 3.75
C PHE A 362 24.96 4.50 3.37
N GLY A 363 25.88 4.82 4.30
CA GLY A 363 27.29 4.99 3.96
C GLY A 363 27.54 6.30 3.20
N PRO A 364 28.65 6.39 2.44
CA PRO A 364 28.97 7.58 1.68
C PRO A 364 27.88 7.94 0.68
N LEU A 365 27.36 9.16 0.76
CA LEU A 365 26.37 9.72 -0.15
C LEU A 365 26.97 10.86 -0.96
N THR A 366 26.57 10.98 -2.23
CA THR A 366 26.95 12.09 -3.10
C THR A 366 25.74 13.00 -3.32
N PRO A 367 25.62 14.12 -2.56
CA PRO A 367 24.54 15.07 -2.75
C PRO A 367 24.68 15.79 -4.09
N LYS A 368 23.60 15.89 -4.86
CA LYS A 368 23.58 16.55 -6.17
C LYS A 368 22.36 17.44 -6.29
N ARG A 369 22.58 18.75 -6.41
CA ARG A 369 21.48 19.68 -6.71
C ARG A 369 21.00 19.49 -8.14
N VAL A 370 19.68 19.41 -8.32
CA VAL A 370 19.02 19.25 -9.62
C VAL A 370 17.94 20.32 -9.78
N THR A 371 17.69 20.69 -11.04
CA THR A 371 16.62 21.65 -11.39
C THR A 371 15.32 20.94 -11.73
N GLN A 372 15.38 19.63 -12.04
CA GLN A 372 14.22 18.82 -12.36
C GLN A 372 13.68 18.17 -11.08
N GLN A 373 12.41 18.37 -10.81
CA GLN A 373 11.72 17.84 -9.62
C GLN A 373 10.57 16.94 -10.05
N VAL A 374 10.38 15.86 -9.30
CA VAL A 374 9.18 15.02 -9.39
C VAL A 374 8.12 15.61 -8.46
N GLU A 375 6.89 15.75 -8.94
CA GLU A 375 5.79 16.28 -8.11
C GLU A 375 5.60 15.44 -6.85
N GLY A 376 5.55 16.09 -5.70
CA GLY A 376 5.39 15.40 -4.40
C GLY A 376 6.62 14.64 -3.93
N VAL A 377 7.80 14.85 -4.53
CA VAL A 377 9.07 14.25 -4.12
C VAL A 377 10.06 15.35 -3.79
N ASP A 378 10.59 15.33 -2.56
CA ASP A 378 11.56 16.31 -2.09
C ASP A 378 12.99 15.89 -2.40
N ALA A 379 13.29 14.59 -2.30
CA ALA A 379 14.59 14.02 -2.66
C ALA A 379 14.47 12.71 -3.45
N ARG A 380 15.45 12.47 -4.32
CA ARG A 380 15.55 11.22 -5.10
C ARG A 380 16.88 10.54 -4.78
N ILE A 381 16.82 9.31 -4.28
CA ILE A 381 17.98 8.48 -3.98
C ILE A 381 18.19 7.48 -5.11
N VAL A 382 19.34 7.57 -5.78
CA VAL A 382 19.77 6.57 -6.77
C VAL A 382 20.77 5.66 -6.09
N LEU A 383 20.40 4.40 -5.86
CA LEU A 383 21.21 3.43 -5.13
C LEU A 383 22.44 3.01 -5.95
N GLY A 384 23.62 3.14 -5.34
CA GLY A 384 24.90 2.71 -5.89
C GLY A 384 25.44 1.44 -5.23
N THR A 385 26.49 0.85 -5.83
CA THR A 385 27.14 -0.34 -5.29
C THR A 385 27.79 -0.09 -3.93
N ASN A 386 28.20 1.16 -3.63
CA ASN A 386 28.71 1.55 -2.32
C ASN A 386 27.67 1.34 -1.20
N PHE A 387 26.38 1.51 -1.46
CA PHE A 387 25.33 1.19 -0.49
C PHE A 387 25.25 -0.31 -0.23
N ARG A 388 25.24 -1.13 -1.29
CA ARG A 388 25.28 -2.59 -1.15
C ARG A 388 26.50 -3.04 -0.34
N ASP A 389 27.66 -2.49 -0.64
CA ASP A 389 28.91 -2.85 0.03
C ASP A 389 28.90 -2.37 1.50
N PHE A 390 28.30 -1.23 1.78
CA PHE A 390 28.11 -0.70 3.13
C PHE A 390 27.21 -1.61 3.97
N ILE A 391 26.06 -2.06 3.45
CA ILE A 391 25.18 -2.97 4.18
C ILE A 391 25.80 -4.35 4.38
N ALA A 392 26.58 -4.84 3.41
CA ALA A 392 27.29 -6.13 3.53
C ALA A 392 28.42 -6.09 4.56
N GLY A 393 29.04 -4.93 4.78
CA GLY A 393 30.09 -4.73 5.78
C GLY A 393 29.58 -4.50 7.21
N GLN A 394 28.29 -4.28 7.40
CA GLN A 394 27.72 -4.15 8.74
C GLN A 394 27.45 -5.54 9.34
N PRO A 395 27.78 -5.79 10.62
CA PRO A 395 27.34 -7.00 11.29
C PRO A 395 25.83 -7.02 11.26
N SER A 396 25.24 -8.14 10.83
CA SER A 396 23.80 -8.34 10.73
C SER A 396 23.15 -8.01 12.07
N GLY A 397 22.77 -6.75 12.26
CA GLY A 397 22.12 -6.24 13.45
C GLY A 397 20.64 -6.51 13.36
N GLY A 398 20.19 -7.60 14.00
CA GLY A 398 18.82 -7.73 14.47
C GLY A 398 17.74 -8.03 13.43
N GLY A 399 18.01 -8.86 12.43
CA GLY A 399 16.96 -9.72 11.92
C GLY A 399 16.73 -10.80 12.97
N ILE A 400 15.50 -10.93 13.48
CA ILE A 400 15.10 -12.09 14.29
C ILE A 400 15.14 -13.30 13.34
N THR A 401 16.31 -13.84 13.12
CA THR A 401 16.47 -15.19 12.58
C THR A 401 16.22 -16.13 13.75
N THR A 402 14.99 -16.58 13.89
CA THR A 402 14.67 -17.74 14.71
C THR A 402 15.26 -18.96 13.99
N THR A 403 16.58 -19.13 14.11
CA THR A 403 17.22 -20.39 13.79
C THR A 403 17.00 -21.28 15.00
N THR A 404 15.86 -21.97 15.04
CA THR A 404 15.67 -23.10 15.93
C THR A 404 16.50 -24.24 15.34
N SER A 405 17.79 -24.28 15.64
CA SER A 405 18.57 -25.49 15.52
C SER A 405 18.12 -26.42 16.64
N ILE A 406 17.23 -27.36 16.32
CA ILE A 406 16.99 -28.53 17.16
C ILE A 406 18.27 -29.36 17.04
N ALA A 407 19.13 -29.26 18.03
CA ALA A 407 20.18 -30.23 18.25
C ALA A 407 19.48 -31.53 18.68
N VAL A 408 19.39 -32.49 17.77
CA VAL A 408 19.05 -33.87 18.12
C VAL A 408 20.27 -34.41 18.84
N ASP A 409 20.17 -34.56 20.15
CA ASP A 409 21.16 -35.26 20.96
C ASP A 409 21.03 -36.77 20.68
N GLU A 410 21.88 -37.29 19.78
CA GLU A 410 22.11 -38.73 19.56
C GLU A 410 23.07 -39.25 20.61
N SER A 411 22.62 -39.39 21.84
CA SER A 411 23.36 -40.20 22.82
C SER A 411 22.39 -40.78 23.83
N GLU A 412 21.93 -41.99 23.56
CA GLU A 412 21.74 -43.07 24.54
C GLU A 412 20.97 -44.24 23.91
N GLN A 413 21.69 -45.10 23.18
CA GLN A 413 21.33 -46.49 23.02
C GLN A 413 22.58 -47.34 23.12
N THR A 414 22.97 -47.67 24.35
CA THR A 414 23.71 -48.88 24.68
C THR A 414 23.46 -49.25 26.13
N SER A 415 22.55 -50.15 26.38
CA SER A 415 22.62 -51.26 27.34
C SER A 415 21.34 -52.08 27.28
#